data_0406babb3383d4585f4c9bcc42c75238
#
_entry.id   0406babb3383d4585f4c9bcc42c75238
#
_cell.length_a   1.000
_cell.length_b   1.000
_cell.length_c   1.000
_cell.angle_alpha   90.00
_cell.angle_beta   90.00
_cell.angle_gamma   90.00
#
_symmetry.space_group_name_H-M   'P 1'
#
loop_
_entity.id
_entity.type
_entity.pdbx_description
1 polymer ?
#
loop_
_entity_poly.entity_id
_entity_poly.type
_entity_poly.pdbx_seq_one_letter_code
_entity_poly.pdbx_strand_id
1 'polypeptide(L)'
;LLFIANCIPAISQQINPLLAQDDQVNQQIWVDSVYSNMSLQQKVGQLFMVDVFSKDPKAKTDKIKKLITNYHIGGVIFSKGGPIRQAKLNNEFQALSKTKLMIAMDAEWGLAMRLDSTFAYPWNMTLGAISDNSIIEKVGRRIGEHSKRLGVHINFAPVVDINTNPKNPIIGNRSFGEDRDNVTQKSIAFTKGMQAAGILANAKHFPGHGDTDTDSHKTLPTINFSKNRIDSIELYP
;
A
#
# COMPACT_ATOMS: atom_id res chain seq x y z
N LEU A 1 -45.27 17.67 -30.47
CA LEU A 1 -44.06 18.14 -29.77
C LEU A 1 -43.29 16.93 -29.26
N LEU A 2 -42.18 16.60 -29.93
CA LEU A 2 -41.26 15.54 -29.49
C LEU A 2 -40.27 16.16 -28.50
N PHE A 3 -40.31 15.72 -27.26
CA PHE A 3 -39.21 16.02 -26.29
C PHE A 3 -38.05 15.06 -26.53
N ILE A 4 -36.97 15.55 -27.10
CA ILE A 4 -35.70 14.82 -27.15
C ILE A 4 -35.02 15.06 -25.80
N ALA A 5 -35.06 14.05 -24.91
CA ALA A 5 -34.27 14.06 -23.70
C ALA A 5 -32.81 13.83 -24.08
N ASN A 6 -32.01 14.88 -24.02
CA ASN A 6 -30.54 14.77 -24.09
C ASN A 6 -30.04 14.06 -22.82
N CYS A 7 -29.78 12.75 -22.93
CA CYS A 7 -28.95 12.05 -21.92
C CYS A 7 -27.53 12.56 -22.04
N ILE A 8 -27.16 13.52 -21.21
CA ILE A 8 -25.75 13.85 -20.95
C ILE A 8 -25.19 12.66 -20.16
N PRO A 9 -24.19 11.92 -20.68
CA PRO A 9 -23.54 10.90 -19.87
C PRO A 9 -22.95 11.61 -18.64
N ALA A 10 -23.42 11.22 -17.46
CA ALA A 10 -22.76 11.58 -16.22
C ALA A 10 -21.37 10.96 -16.25
N ILE A 11 -20.36 11.74 -16.66
CA ILE A 11 -18.96 11.37 -16.45
C ILE A 11 -18.80 11.41 -14.92
N SER A 12 -18.83 10.25 -14.30
CA SER A 12 -18.40 10.13 -12.92
C SER A 12 -16.94 10.61 -12.89
N GLN A 13 -16.71 11.82 -12.43
CA GLN A 13 -15.37 12.25 -12.11
C GLN A 13 -14.83 11.22 -11.10
N GLN A 14 -13.88 10.41 -11.54
CA GLN A 14 -13.12 9.59 -10.61
C GLN A 14 -12.36 10.56 -9.70
N ILE A 15 -12.94 10.79 -8.52
CA ILE A 15 -12.31 11.59 -7.48
C ILE A 15 -11.06 10.81 -7.06
N ASN A 16 -9.89 11.31 -7.41
CA ASN A 16 -8.65 10.71 -6.91
C ASN A 16 -8.58 11.01 -5.39
N PRO A 17 -8.70 9.98 -4.53
CA PRO A 17 -8.75 10.18 -3.08
C PRO A 17 -7.43 10.72 -2.50
N LEU A 18 -6.38 10.80 -3.32
CA LEU A 18 -5.05 11.28 -2.93
C LEU A 18 -4.87 12.77 -3.15
N LEU A 19 -5.86 13.43 -3.75
CA LEU A 19 -5.79 14.83 -4.12
C LEU A 19 -6.90 15.62 -3.43
N ALA A 20 -6.54 16.78 -2.93
CA ALA A 20 -7.52 17.82 -2.65
C ALA A 20 -8.23 18.16 -3.96
N GLN A 21 -9.57 18.25 -3.93
CA GLN A 21 -10.39 18.46 -5.14
C GLN A 21 -10.05 19.80 -5.84
N ASP A 22 -9.50 20.74 -5.12
CA ASP A 22 -9.10 22.07 -5.57
C ASP A 22 -7.74 22.11 -6.27
N ASP A 23 -6.95 21.02 -6.23
CA ASP A 23 -5.58 21.00 -6.79
C ASP A 23 -5.42 20.14 -8.06
N GLN A 24 -6.51 19.65 -8.65
CA GLN A 24 -6.45 18.76 -9.82
C GLN A 24 -5.80 19.41 -11.04
N VAL A 25 -6.01 20.72 -11.23
CA VAL A 25 -5.43 21.47 -12.36
C VAL A 25 -3.91 21.55 -12.21
N ASN A 26 -3.42 21.92 -11.04
CA ASN A 26 -1.99 22.00 -10.77
C ASN A 26 -1.31 20.63 -10.87
N GLN A 27 -2.00 19.57 -10.41
CA GLN A 27 -1.53 18.21 -10.57
C GLN A 27 -1.39 17.85 -12.05
N GLN A 28 -2.39 18.11 -12.88
CA GLN A 28 -2.32 17.78 -14.30
C GLN A 28 -1.19 18.55 -14.99
N ILE A 29 -1.04 19.83 -14.69
CA ILE A 29 0.07 20.65 -15.19
C ILE A 29 1.42 20.04 -14.79
N TRP A 30 1.57 19.62 -13.54
CA TRP A 30 2.79 18.98 -13.05
C TRP A 30 3.06 17.65 -13.76
N VAL A 31 2.04 16.79 -13.88
CA VAL A 31 2.14 15.47 -14.55
C VAL A 31 2.55 15.67 -16.01
N ASP A 32 1.89 16.56 -16.74
CA ASP A 32 2.18 16.82 -18.15
C ASP A 32 3.60 17.36 -18.33
N SER A 33 4.02 18.28 -17.45
CA SER A 33 5.38 18.81 -17.46
C SER A 33 6.44 17.74 -17.25
N VAL A 34 6.25 16.85 -16.26
CA VAL A 34 7.19 15.77 -15.96
C VAL A 34 7.18 14.73 -17.11
N TYR A 35 6.00 14.29 -17.52
CA TYR A 35 5.81 13.25 -18.52
C TYR A 35 6.34 13.64 -19.90
N SER A 36 6.11 14.88 -20.34
CA SER A 36 6.57 15.39 -21.65
C SER A 36 8.09 15.45 -21.74
N ASN A 37 8.77 15.66 -20.61
CA ASN A 37 10.23 15.74 -20.53
C ASN A 37 10.93 14.39 -20.29
N MET A 38 10.18 13.28 -20.21
CA MET A 38 10.74 11.94 -20.05
C MET A 38 10.95 11.23 -21.39
N SER A 39 12.12 10.61 -21.55
CA SER A 39 12.32 9.61 -22.62
C SER A 39 11.45 8.37 -22.35
N LEU A 40 11.24 7.54 -23.40
CA LEU A 40 10.52 6.26 -23.23
C LEU A 40 11.17 5.37 -22.15
N GLN A 41 12.51 5.32 -22.13
CA GLN A 41 13.25 4.54 -21.12
C GLN A 41 12.96 5.05 -19.69
N GLN A 42 12.93 6.35 -19.50
CA GLN A 42 12.57 6.95 -18.19
C GLN A 42 11.12 6.64 -17.81
N LYS A 43 10.18 6.74 -18.76
CA LYS A 43 8.77 6.38 -18.52
C LYS A 43 8.63 4.91 -18.09
N VAL A 44 9.33 4.01 -18.76
CA VAL A 44 9.37 2.59 -18.38
C VAL A 44 9.98 2.41 -16.99
N GLY A 45 11.08 3.12 -16.67
CA GLY A 45 11.71 3.08 -15.36
C GLY A 45 10.74 3.44 -14.22
N GLN A 46 9.84 4.42 -14.44
CA GLN A 46 8.84 4.83 -13.43
C GLN A 46 7.86 3.72 -13.03
N LEU A 47 7.72 2.65 -13.83
CA LEU A 47 6.85 1.51 -13.52
C LEU A 47 7.49 0.51 -12.54
N PHE A 48 8.75 0.69 -12.16
CA PHE A 48 9.47 -0.23 -11.29
C PHE A 48 9.63 0.32 -9.89
N MET A 49 9.29 -0.52 -8.90
CA MET A 49 9.61 -0.34 -7.49
C MET A 49 10.53 -1.48 -7.06
N VAL A 50 11.66 -1.16 -6.42
CA VAL A 50 12.73 -2.12 -6.12
C VAL A 50 12.87 -2.32 -4.61
N ASP A 51 13.05 -3.57 -4.20
CA ASP A 51 13.24 -3.94 -2.79
C ASP A 51 14.62 -3.50 -2.27
N VAL A 52 14.63 -2.94 -1.05
CA VAL A 52 15.82 -2.40 -0.39
C VAL A 52 15.83 -2.74 1.09
N PHE A 53 16.97 -3.19 1.59
CA PHE A 53 17.21 -3.34 3.02
C PHE A 53 18.14 -2.23 3.50
N SER A 54 17.72 -1.41 4.46
CA SER A 54 18.56 -0.34 4.98
C SER A 54 19.77 -0.85 5.79
N LYS A 55 19.87 -2.16 5.97
CA LYS A 55 21.04 -2.88 6.54
C LYS A 55 21.95 -3.52 5.49
N ASP A 56 21.62 -3.39 4.21
CA ASP A 56 22.43 -3.96 3.14
C ASP A 56 23.82 -3.32 3.08
N PRO A 57 24.84 -4.09 2.67
CA PRO A 57 26.18 -3.55 2.47
C PRO A 57 26.19 -2.52 1.34
N LYS A 58 27.18 -1.60 1.39
CA LYS A 58 27.32 -0.51 0.42
C LYS A 58 27.24 -0.97 -1.03
N ALA A 59 27.82 -2.11 -1.38
CA ALA A 59 27.79 -2.64 -2.75
C ALA A 59 26.37 -2.91 -3.28
N LYS A 60 25.42 -3.30 -2.41
CA LYS A 60 24.02 -3.47 -2.80
C LYS A 60 23.29 -2.13 -2.92
N THR A 61 23.48 -1.22 -1.97
CA THR A 61 22.87 0.11 -2.03
C THR A 61 23.41 0.92 -3.22
N ASP A 62 24.68 0.76 -3.60
CA ASP A 62 25.23 1.37 -4.80
C ASP A 62 24.59 0.83 -6.11
N LYS A 63 24.16 -0.44 -6.14
CA LYS A 63 23.36 -0.96 -7.27
C LYS A 63 22.01 -0.25 -7.37
N ILE A 64 21.33 -0.04 -6.23
CA ILE A 64 20.06 0.72 -6.21
C ILE A 64 20.28 2.16 -6.71
N LYS A 65 21.35 2.83 -6.26
CA LYS A 65 21.70 4.18 -6.77
C LYS A 65 21.86 4.20 -8.29
N LYS A 66 22.50 3.18 -8.87
CA LYS A 66 22.60 3.04 -10.34
C LYS A 66 21.25 2.85 -11.01
N LEU A 67 20.33 2.09 -10.38
CA LEU A 67 18.97 1.96 -10.91
C LEU A 67 18.24 3.31 -10.91
N ILE A 68 18.41 4.10 -9.85
CA ILE A 68 17.82 5.44 -9.74
C ILE A 68 18.39 6.38 -10.80
N THR A 69 19.73 6.44 -10.93
CA THR A 69 20.38 7.43 -11.81
C THR A 69 20.33 7.06 -13.29
N ASN A 70 20.47 5.77 -13.62
CA ASN A 70 20.61 5.33 -15.02
C ASN A 70 19.27 4.88 -15.63
N TYR A 71 18.38 4.29 -14.79
CA TYR A 71 17.11 3.74 -15.27
C TYR A 71 15.89 4.51 -14.77
N HIS A 72 16.09 5.50 -13.87
CA HIS A 72 15.05 6.38 -13.36
C HIS A 72 13.84 5.60 -12.79
N ILE A 73 14.10 4.57 -11.95
CA ILE A 73 13.05 3.78 -11.32
C ILE A 73 12.08 4.68 -10.53
N GLY A 74 10.78 4.26 -10.49
CA GLY A 74 9.71 5.06 -9.89
C GLY A 74 9.65 4.97 -8.37
N GLY A 75 10.19 3.91 -7.77
CA GLY A 75 10.11 3.76 -6.32
C GLY A 75 11.04 2.72 -5.73
N VAL A 76 11.06 2.70 -4.41
CA VAL A 76 11.71 1.66 -3.61
C VAL A 76 10.79 1.22 -2.47
N ILE A 77 10.85 -0.07 -2.12
CA ILE A 77 10.19 -0.63 -0.95
C ILE A 77 11.23 -1.05 0.08
N PHE A 78 11.12 -0.52 1.31
CA PHE A 78 12.02 -0.88 2.40
C PHE A 78 11.48 -2.09 3.17
N SER A 79 12.20 -3.23 3.09
CA SER A 79 11.75 -4.51 3.65
C SER A 79 12.46 -4.94 4.92
N LYS A 80 13.65 -4.40 5.22
CA LYS A 80 14.40 -4.71 6.47
C LYS A 80 15.38 -3.61 6.83
N GLY A 81 15.64 -3.47 8.14
CA GLY A 81 16.74 -2.64 8.65
C GLY A 81 16.40 -1.89 9.92
N GLY A 82 16.81 -0.63 10.03
CA GLY A 82 16.54 0.23 11.17
C GLY A 82 16.11 1.64 10.76
N PRO A 83 15.34 2.35 11.59
CA PRO A 83 14.70 3.60 11.21
C PRO A 83 15.71 4.69 10.81
N ILE A 84 16.78 4.86 11.57
CA ILE A 84 17.79 5.88 11.27
C ILE A 84 18.53 5.56 9.96
N ARG A 85 18.89 4.29 9.75
CA ARG A 85 19.54 3.85 8.52
C ARG A 85 18.65 4.04 7.31
N GLN A 86 17.36 3.72 7.45
CA GLN A 86 16.38 3.91 6.38
C GLN A 86 16.21 5.39 6.04
N ALA A 87 16.04 6.27 7.04
CA ALA A 87 15.87 7.70 6.82
C ALA A 87 17.06 8.30 6.06
N LYS A 88 18.30 7.94 6.46
CA LYS A 88 19.53 8.38 5.78
C LYS A 88 19.57 7.92 4.33
N LEU A 89 19.30 6.63 4.10
CA LEU A 89 19.36 6.04 2.76
C LEU A 89 18.23 6.58 1.87
N ASN A 90 17.04 6.80 2.43
CA ASN A 90 15.93 7.42 1.72
C ASN A 90 16.28 8.84 1.25
N ASN A 91 16.85 9.67 2.14
CA ASN A 91 17.27 11.03 1.78
C ASN A 91 18.34 11.01 0.67
N GLU A 92 19.28 10.07 0.72
CA GLU A 92 20.30 9.90 -0.31
C GLU A 92 19.67 9.51 -1.66
N PHE A 93 18.75 8.55 -1.69
CA PHE A 93 18.04 8.13 -2.89
C PHE A 93 17.18 9.25 -3.48
N GLN A 94 16.47 9.98 -2.65
CA GLN A 94 15.67 11.13 -3.08
C GLN A 94 16.54 12.25 -3.65
N ALA A 95 17.73 12.47 -3.11
CA ALA A 95 18.66 13.48 -3.64
C ALA A 95 19.22 13.09 -5.02
N LEU A 96 19.42 11.80 -5.29
CA LEU A 96 19.91 11.28 -6.57
C LEU A 96 18.81 11.22 -7.64
N SER A 97 17.56 11.19 -7.24
CA SER A 97 16.43 10.98 -8.15
C SER A 97 16.01 12.26 -8.85
N LYS A 98 15.94 12.23 -10.19
CA LYS A 98 15.44 13.35 -11.00
C LYS A 98 13.93 13.58 -10.77
N THR A 99 13.15 12.50 -10.84
CA THR A 99 11.75 12.48 -10.40
C THR A 99 11.71 11.80 -9.06
N LYS A 100 11.10 12.41 -8.04
CA LYS A 100 11.10 11.89 -6.68
C LYS A 100 10.52 10.48 -6.63
N LEU A 101 11.17 9.61 -5.85
CA LEU A 101 10.79 8.22 -5.71
C LEU A 101 9.52 8.07 -4.86
N MET A 102 8.65 7.16 -5.24
CA MET A 102 7.63 6.62 -4.37
C MET A 102 8.29 5.67 -3.35
N ILE A 103 8.18 5.96 -2.07
CA ILE A 103 8.74 5.14 -1.00
C ILE A 103 7.64 4.31 -0.38
N ALA A 104 7.81 3.00 -0.38
CA ALA A 104 6.84 2.04 0.14
C ALA A 104 7.40 1.20 1.29
N MET A 105 6.50 0.59 2.04
CA MET A 105 6.79 -0.38 3.10
C MET A 105 5.58 -1.28 3.33
N ASP A 106 5.81 -2.54 3.72
CA ASP A 106 4.82 -3.35 4.42
C ASP A 106 4.95 -3.10 5.92
N ALA A 107 3.98 -2.44 6.52
CA ALA A 107 3.93 -2.16 7.94
C ALA A 107 2.54 -2.46 8.51
N GLU A 108 2.10 -3.73 8.36
CA GLU A 108 0.75 -4.19 8.71
C GLU A 108 0.44 -3.97 10.20
N TRP A 109 1.43 -4.24 11.07
CA TRP A 109 1.37 -3.97 12.51
C TRP A 109 2.42 -2.93 12.94
N GLY A 110 2.66 -1.96 12.08
CA GLY A 110 3.60 -0.87 12.29
C GLY A 110 5.00 -1.17 11.77
N LEU A 111 5.89 -0.20 11.96
CA LEU A 111 7.25 -0.24 11.41
C LEU A 111 8.05 -1.45 11.90
N ALA A 112 7.73 -2.00 13.07
CA ALA A 112 8.40 -3.17 13.64
C ALA A 112 8.26 -4.44 12.81
N MET A 113 7.32 -4.47 11.87
CA MET A 113 7.27 -5.56 10.87
C MET A 113 8.57 -5.63 10.05
N ARG A 114 9.22 -4.51 9.82
CA ARG A 114 10.39 -4.37 8.94
C ARG A 114 11.63 -3.81 9.61
N LEU A 115 11.46 -3.00 10.64
CA LEU A 115 12.54 -2.23 11.24
C LEU A 115 12.79 -2.64 12.68
N ASP A 116 14.07 -2.81 13.02
CA ASP A 116 14.49 -2.95 14.40
C ASP A 116 14.21 -1.65 15.19
N SER A 117 14.20 -1.73 16.51
CA SER A 117 14.11 -0.58 17.42
C SER A 117 12.91 0.34 17.18
N THR A 118 11.78 -0.23 16.72
CA THR A 118 10.52 0.47 16.52
C THR A 118 9.39 -0.22 17.28
N PHE A 119 8.31 0.54 17.54
CA PHE A 119 7.15 0.03 18.26
C PHE A 119 6.36 -0.96 17.40
N ALA A 120 6.01 -2.13 17.98
CA ALA A 120 5.14 -3.14 17.38
C ALA A 120 3.72 -2.95 17.93
N TYR A 121 2.76 -2.76 17.03
CA TYR A 121 1.34 -2.83 17.38
C TYR A 121 0.91 -4.31 17.46
N PRO A 122 -0.23 -4.60 18.12
CA PRO A 122 -0.80 -5.94 18.10
C PRO A 122 -1.07 -6.43 16.68
N TRP A 123 -1.07 -7.75 16.50
CA TRP A 123 -1.51 -8.36 15.25
C TRP A 123 -2.94 -7.96 14.90
N ASN A 124 -3.25 -7.92 13.60
CA ASN A 124 -4.59 -7.55 13.12
C ASN A 124 -5.69 -8.45 13.71
N MET A 125 -5.42 -9.74 13.90
CA MET A 125 -6.37 -10.65 14.57
C MET A 125 -6.74 -10.17 15.97
N THR A 126 -5.77 -9.70 16.75
CA THR A 126 -6.01 -9.10 18.08
C THR A 126 -6.81 -7.80 17.96
N LEU A 127 -6.47 -6.96 16.98
CA LEU A 127 -7.21 -5.72 16.71
C LEU A 127 -8.64 -6.02 16.25
N GLY A 128 -8.85 -7.12 15.54
CA GLY A 128 -10.18 -7.58 15.10
C GLY A 128 -11.14 -7.90 16.25
N ALA A 129 -10.62 -8.31 17.40
CA ALA A 129 -11.43 -8.59 18.61
C ALA A 129 -11.92 -7.32 19.34
N ILE A 130 -11.41 -6.13 18.97
CA ILE A 130 -11.83 -4.87 19.59
C ILE A 130 -13.15 -4.41 18.96
N SER A 131 -14.19 -4.19 19.75
CA SER A 131 -15.51 -3.75 19.26
C SER A 131 -15.50 -2.31 18.73
N ASP A 132 -14.74 -1.41 19.37
CA ASP A 132 -14.69 0.01 19.02
C ASP A 132 -13.73 0.27 17.83
N ASN A 133 -14.31 0.50 16.64
CA ASN A 133 -13.55 0.80 15.44
C ASN A 133 -12.76 2.12 15.49
N SER A 134 -13.09 3.04 16.40
CA SER A 134 -12.31 4.27 16.59
C SER A 134 -10.89 3.99 17.09
N ILE A 135 -10.70 2.90 17.82
CA ILE A 135 -9.38 2.44 18.26
C ILE A 135 -8.56 1.96 17.06
N ILE A 136 -9.19 1.24 16.13
CA ILE A 136 -8.52 0.75 14.92
C ILE A 136 -8.11 1.92 14.03
N GLU A 137 -8.96 2.93 13.89
CA GLU A 137 -8.62 4.16 13.16
C GLU A 137 -7.43 4.88 13.81
N LYS A 138 -7.39 4.98 15.15
CA LYS A 138 -6.25 5.55 15.87
C LYS A 138 -4.96 4.76 15.63
N VAL A 139 -5.01 3.43 15.61
CA VAL A 139 -3.85 2.57 15.30
C VAL A 139 -3.37 2.85 13.88
N GLY A 140 -4.27 2.84 12.90
CA GLY A 140 -3.94 3.17 11.51
C GLY A 140 -3.29 4.56 11.37
N ARG A 141 -3.84 5.57 12.04
CA ARG A 141 -3.29 6.94 12.08
C ARG A 141 -1.87 6.96 12.64
N ARG A 142 -1.62 6.30 13.76
CA ARG A 142 -0.29 6.27 14.38
C ARG A 142 0.74 5.56 13.51
N ILE A 143 0.37 4.43 12.89
CA ILE A 143 1.23 3.75 11.91
C ILE A 143 1.54 4.68 10.73
N GLY A 144 0.52 5.41 10.24
CA GLY A 144 0.68 6.40 9.19
C GLY A 144 1.63 7.54 9.58
N GLU A 145 1.48 8.12 10.77
CA GLU A 145 2.36 9.17 11.30
C GLU A 145 3.82 8.70 11.41
N HIS A 146 4.04 7.48 11.91
CA HIS A 146 5.38 6.89 11.99
C HIS A 146 5.97 6.66 10.59
N SER A 147 5.17 6.16 9.64
CA SER A 147 5.57 5.96 8.25
C SER A 147 5.95 7.27 7.58
N LYS A 148 5.10 8.29 7.71
CA LYS A 148 5.34 9.64 7.18
C LYS A 148 6.64 10.25 7.71
N ARG A 149 6.93 10.08 8.99
CA ARG A 149 8.17 10.58 9.62
C ARG A 149 9.43 9.98 9.00
N LEU A 150 9.36 8.75 8.46
CA LEU A 150 10.45 8.11 7.73
C LEU A 150 10.45 8.42 6.23
N GLY A 151 9.55 9.29 5.75
CA GLY A 151 9.40 9.61 4.34
C GLY A 151 8.80 8.47 3.51
N VAL A 152 8.04 7.57 4.13
CA VAL A 152 7.25 6.56 3.44
C VAL A 152 5.98 7.21 2.92
N HIS A 153 5.63 6.95 1.66
CA HIS A 153 4.46 7.51 0.98
C HIS A 153 3.29 6.52 0.94
N ILE A 154 3.60 5.22 0.81
CA ILE A 154 2.60 4.16 0.73
C ILE A 154 2.94 3.02 1.70
N ASN A 155 1.96 2.61 2.50
CA ASN A 155 2.01 1.38 3.27
C ASN A 155 1.15 0.32 2.60
N PHE A 156 1.74 -0.83 2.25
CA PHE A 156 1.00 -1.98 1.72
C PHE A 156 0.24 -2.69 2.86
N ALA A 157 -0.77 -2.00 3.37
CA ALA A 157 -1.72 -2.39 4.40
C ALA A 157 -3.00 -1.56 4.25
N PRO A 158 -4.15 -2.05 4.73
CA PRO A 158 -4.36 -3.25 5.54
C PRO A 158 -4.44 -4.55 4.75
N VAL A 159 -4.29 -5.68 5.48
CA VAL A 159 -4.72 -7.00 5.00
C VAL A 159 -6.22 -7.09 5.17
N VAL A 160 -6.94 -7.24 4.06
CA VAL A 160 -8.42 -7.34 4.00
C VAL A 160 -8.90 -8.77 3.76
N ASP A 161 -7.96 -9.71 3.68
CA ASP A 161 -8.28 -11.14 3.55
C ASP A 161 -9.10 -11.63 4.74
N ILE A 162 -10.21 -12.30 4.46
CA ILE A 162 -11.05 -12.93 5.49
C ILE A 162 -10.47 -14.32 5.77
N ASN A 163 -10.07 -14.59 7.01
CA ASN A 163 -9.38 -15.83 7.40
C ASN A 163 -10.35 -17.00 7.52
N THR A 164 -11.02 -17.38 6.43
CA THR A 164 -12.03 -18.45 6.40
C THR A 164 -11.42 -19.86 6.50
N ASN A 165 -10.17 -20.01 6.08
CA ASN A 165 -9.46 -21.30 6.20
C ASN A 165 -8.48 -21.28 7.39
N PRO A 166 -8.75 -22.03 8.47
CA PRO A 166 -7.87 -22.07 9.64
C PRO A 166 -6.51 -22.74 9.35
N LYS A 167 -6.37 -23.44 8.23
CA LYS A 167 -5.11 -24.06 7.78
C LYS A 167 -4.28 -23.13 6.88
N ASN A 168 -4.77 -21.92 6.61
CA ASN A 168 -4.05 -20.97 5.77
C ASN A 168 -2.66 -20.65 6.38
N PRO A 169 -1.54 -20.92 5.65
CA PRO A 169 -0.20 -20.79 6.22
C PRO A 169 0.32 -19.35 6.22
N ILE A 170 -0.37 -18.41 5.55
CA ILE A 170 0.14 -17.06 5.27
C ILE A 170 -0.67 -15.95 5.90
N ILE A 171 -1.99 -16.04 5.88
CA ILE A 171 -2.87 -14.96 6.38
C ILE A 171 -2.99 -15.03 7.91
N GLY A 172 -3.66 -16.01 8.46
CA GLY A 172 -3.74 -16.22 9.91
C GLY A 172 -3.90 -14.92 10.70
N ASN A 173 -2.98 -14.68 11.62
CA ASN A 173 -2.97 -13.49 12.50
C ASN A 173 -2.86 -12.14 11.77
N ARG A 174 -2.54 -12.13 10.48
CA ARG A 174 -2.50 -10.91 9.66
C ARG A 174 -3.88 -10.40 9.29
N SER A 175 -4.92 -11.27 9.27
CA SER A 175 -6.32 -10.89 9.08
C SER A 175 -6.91 -10.27 10.33
N PHE A 176 -7.95 -9.44 10.18
CA PHE A 176 -8.78 -8.95 11.29
C PHE A 176 -9.79 -10.00 11.80
N GLY A 177 -9.86 -11.19 11.21
CA GLY A 177 -10.71 -12.27 11.64
C GLY A 177 -11.33 -13.10 10.52
N GLU A 178 -12.33 -13.90 10.89
CA GLU A 178 -13.05 -14.80 9.97
C GLU A 178 -14.44 -14.26 9.57
N ASP A 179 -14.94 -13.26 10.29
CA ASP A 179 -16.20 -12.60 9.98
C ASP A 179 -15.98 -11.51 8.93
N ARG A 180 -16.68 -11.63 7.81
CA ARG A 180 -16.57 -10.75 6.64
C ARG A 180 -16.83 -9.29 6.97
N ASP A 181 -17.92 -9.03 7.69
CA ASP A 181 -18.36 -7.66 7.97
C ASP A 181 -17.42 -6.99 8.99
N ASN A 182 -16.94 -7.75 9.97
CA ASN A 182 -15.92 -7.27 10.92
C ASN A 182 -14.61 -6.93 10.19
N VAL A 183 -14.09 -7.83 9.34
CA VAL A 183 -12.86 -7.58 8.56
C VAL A 183 -13.01 -6.31 7.73
N THR A 184 -14.16 -6.15 7.04
CA THR A 184 -14.43 -4.96 6.22
C THR A 184 -14.42 -3.69 7.06
N GLN A 185 -15.13 -3.65 8.17
CA GLN A 185 -15.22 -2.45 9.01
C GLN A 185 -13.87 -2.09 9.65
N LYS A 186 -13.10 -3.08 10.11
CA LYS A 186 -11.75 -2.87 10.65
C LYS A 186 -10.80 -2.34 9.57
N SER A 187 -10.86 -2.90 8.39
CA SER A 187 -10.03 -2.48 7.24
C SER A 187 -10.35 -1.04 6.83
N ILE A 188 -11.62 -0.65 6.78
CA ILE A 188 -12.05 0.73 6.51
C ILE A 188 -11.53 1.68 7.59
N ALA A 189 -11.69 1.35 8.87
CA ALA A 189 -11.23 2.19 9.97
C ALA A 189 -9.70 2.37 9.94
N PHE A 190 -8.95 1.29 9.74
CA PHE A 190 -7.49 1.32 9.62
C PHE A 190 -7.03 2.19 8.44
N THR A 191 -7.67 2.01 7.27
CA THR A 191 -7.39 2.80 6.06
C THR A 191 -7.66 4.29 6.28
N LYS A 192 -8.81 4.64 6.86
CA LYS A 192 -9.15 6.03 7.21
C LYS A 192 -8.08 6.66 8.11
N GLY A 193 -7.63 5.92 9.11
CA GLY A 193 -6.57 6.40 10.01
C GLY A 193 -5.27 6.68 9.27
N MET A 194 -4.79 5.75 8.41
CA MET A 194 -3.57 5.96 7.63
C MET A 194 -3.68 7.12 6.67
N GLN A 195 -4.79 7.21 5.92
CA GLN A 195 -5.02 8.30 4.97
C GLN A 195 -5.13 9.66 5.67
N ALA A 196 -5.74 9.72 6.85
CA ALA A 196 -5.77 10.94 7.66
C ALA A 196 -4.38 11.40 8.15
N ALA A 197 -3.39 10.49 8.23
CA ALA A 197 -1.99 10.83 8.46
C ALA A 197 -1.25 11.27 7.18
N GLY A 198 -1.88 11.17 6.01
CA GLY A 198 -1.32 11.51 4.71
C GLY A 198 -0.45 10.41 4.10
N ILE A 199 -0.76 9.13 4.38
CA ILE A 199 -0.12 7.95 3.80
C ILE A 199 -1.13 7.21 2.93
N LEU A 200 -0.68 6.75 1.75
CA LEU A 200 -1.45 5.88 0.91
C LEU A 200 -1.60 4.50 1.57
N ALA A 201 -2.84 4.04 1.67
CA ALA A 201 -3.16 2.69 2.08
C ALA A 201 -3.37 1.78 0.87
N ASN A 202 -3.14 0.49 1.04
CA ASN A 202 -3.32 -0.51 -0.01
C ASN A 202 -3.99 -1.75 0.55
N ALA A 203 -5.26 -1.96 0.19
CA ALA A 203 -5.98 -3.18 0.52
C ALA A 203 -5.35 -4.39 -0.20
N LYS A 204 -5.07 -5.46 0.54
CA LYS A 204 -4.44 -6.68 0.01
C LYS A 204 -4.99 -7.93 0.67
N HIS A 205 -5.04 -9.06 -0.02
CA HIS A 205 -4.46 -9.37 -1.33
C HIS A 205 -5.58 -9.62 -2.34
N PHE A 206 -5.51 -9.04 -3.49
CA PHE A 206 -6.51 -9.26 -4.54
C PHE A 206 -6.21 -10.58 -5.30
N PRO A 207 -7.22 -11.40 -5.61
CA PRO A 207 -8.66 -11.25 -5.34
C PRO A 207 -9.09 -11.74 -3.94
N GLY A 208 -8.17 -12.15 -3.09
CA GLY A 208 -8.36 -12.70 -1.75
C GLY A 208 -7.45 -13.91 -1.52
N HIS A 209 -6.86 -14.00 -0.34
CA HIS A 209 -5.91 -15.06 0.02
C HIS A 209 -6.33 -15.83 1.30
N GLY A 210 -7.44 -15.42 1.94
CA GLY A 210 -7.82 -15.95 3.24
C GLY A 210 -8.29 -17.40 3.24
N ASP A 211 -8.74 -17.92 2.09
CA ASP A 211 -9.28 -19.27 1.94
C ASP A 211 -8.31 -20.25 1.21
N THR A 212 -7.10 -19.79 0.89
CA THR A 212 -6.09 -20.65 0.26
C THR A 212 -5.37 -21.52 1.27
N ASP A 213 -4.86 -22.68 0.83
CA ASP A 213 -4.11 -23.64 1.63
C ASP A 213 -2.61 -23.66 1.31
N THR A 214 -2.16 -22.81 0.40
CA THR A 214 -0.79 -22.77 -0.09
C THR A 214 -0.15 -21.40 0.08
N ASP A 215 1.17 -21.40 0.24
CA ASP A 215 1.98 -20.20 0.35
C ASP A 215 2.27 -19.60 -1.04
N SER A 216 1.73 -18.43 -1.33
CA SER A 216 1.93 -17.71 -2.60
C SER A 216 3.39 -17.34 -2.91
N HIS A 217 4.28 -17.38 -1.90
CA HIS A 217 5.72 -17.19 -2.10
C HIS A 217 6.42 -18.44 -2.66
N LYS A 218 5.76 -19.59 -2.61
CA LYS A 218 6.32 -20.88 -3.04
C LYS A 218 5.64 -21.45 -4.27
N THR A 219 4.32 -21.29 -4.35
CA THR A 219 3.51 -21.78 -5.46
C THR A 219 2.40 -20.80 -5.78
N LEU A 220 1.76 -20.93 -6.96
CA LEU A 220 0.58 -20.17 -7.31
C LEU A 220 -0.63 -20.76 -6.57
N PRO A 221 -1.25 -20.04 -5.60
CA PRO A 221 -2.45 -20.52 -4.94
C PRO A 221 -3.62 -20.54 -5.93
N THR A 222 -4.50 -21.52 -5.75
CA THR A 222 -5.73 -21.61 -6.55
C THR A 222 -6.94 -21.42 -5.65
N ILE A 223 -7.89 -20.61 -6.10
CA ILE A 223 -9.19 -20.44 -5.46
C ILE A 223 -10.22 -21.18 -6.31
N ASN A 224 -10.65 -22.36 -5.82
CA ASN A 224 -11.56 -23.26 -6.54
C ASN A 224 -13.04 -23.01 -6.18
N PHE A 225 -13.46 -21.74 -6.15
CA PHE A 225 -14.82 -21.36 -5.83
C PHE A 225 -15.53 -20.72 -7.03
N SER A 226 -16.86 -20.75 -6.99
CA SER A 226 -17.66 -20.04 -7.99
C SER A 226 -17.44 -18.52 -7.89
N LYS A 227 -17.65 -17.81 -8.99
CA LYS A 227 -17.56 -16.34 -9.00
C LYS A 227 -18.44 -15.70 -7.92
N ASN A 228 -19.68 -16.18 -7.74
CA ASN A 228 -20.58 -15.66 -6.71
C ASN A 228 -20.00 -15.83 -5.29
N ARG A 229 -19.30 -16.92 -5.01
CA ARG A 229 -18.64 -17.13 -3.72
C ARG A 229 -17.47 -16.16 -3.55
N ILE A 230 -16.64 -15.97 -4.58
CA ILE A 230 -15.53 -15.02 -4.57
C ILE A 230 -16.06 -13.60 -4.38
N ASP A 231 -17.08 -13.19 -5.13
CA ASP A 231 -17.67 -11.85 -5.01
C ASP A 231 -18.27 -11.58 -3.62
N SER A 232 -18.82 -12.63 -2.97
CA SER A 232 -19.51 -12.48 -1.68
C SER A 232 -18.60 -12.57 -0.46
N ILE A 233 -17.40 -13.09 -0.59
CA ILE A 233 -16.45 -13.26 0.50
C ILE A 233 -15.12 -12.55 0.18
N GLU A 234 -14.33 -13.09 -0.77
CA GLU A 234 -12.96 -12.62 -0.99
C GLU A 234 -12.89 -11.16 -1.46
N LEU A 235 -13.81 -10.77 -2.35
CA LEU A 235 -13.87 -9.42 -2.94
C LEU A 235 -14.77 -8.45 -2.18
N TYR A 236 -15.42 -8.90 -1.12
CA TYR A 236 -16.39 -8.07 -0.40
C TYR A 236 -15.72 -6.93 0.39
N PRO A 237 -14.62 -7.16 1.13
CA PRO A 237 -13.95 -6.06 1.84
C PRO A 237 -13.41 -4.99 0.93
#